data_5da88a7088f22e13d8598edb2249280d
#
_entry.id   5da88a7088f22e13d8598edb2249280d
#
_cell.length_a   1.000
_cell.length_b   1.000
_cell.length_c   1.000
_cell.angle_alpha   90.00
_cell.angle_beta   90.00
_cell.angle_gamma   90.00
#
_symmetry.space_group_name_H-M   'P 1'
#
loop_
_entity.id
_entity.type
_entity.pdbx_description
1 polymer ?
#
loop_
_entity_poly.entity_id
_entity_poly.type
_entity_poly.pdbx_seq_one_letter_code
_entity_poly.pdbx_strand_id
1 'polypeptide(L)'
;MSPAFAKVSRDDLTLWLAGPKSSAARPMPDGRRPEPGGWNRLVLEVDDLPSRVAKMKREGMHFRNVVVEGPGGKQILLEDPDGNPVELFEPAS
;
A
#
# COMPACT_ATOMS: atom_id res chain seq x y z
N MET A 1 22.01 -7.81 1.96
CA MET A 1 21.00 -8.87 1.94
C MET A 1 19.71 -8.37 2.58
N SER A 2 18.61 -8.53 1.90
CA SER A 2 17.32 -8.11 2.45
C SER A 2 16.89 -9.09 3.55
N PRO A 3 16.28 -8.61 4.65
CA PRO A 3 15.72 -9.49 5.67
C PRO A 3 14.54 -10.28 5.12
N ALA A 4 14.30 -11.48 5.68
CA ALA A 4 13.13 -12.28 5.31
C ALA A 4 11.83 -11.57 5.68
N PHE A 5 11.83 -10.86 6.81
CA PHE A 5 10.70 -10.06 7.28
C PHE A 5 11.16 -8.66 7.62
N ALA A 6 10.25 -7.72 7.46
CA ALA A 6 10.41 -6.37 7.97
C ALA A 6 9.15 -6.00 8.76
N LYS A 7 9.27 -4.98 9.59
CA LYS A 7 8.16 -4.52 10.40
C LYS A 7 8.12 -3.00 10.37
N VAL A 8 6.96 -2.44 10.13
CA VAL A 8 6.73 -1.00 10.23
C VAL A 8 5.68 -0.75 11.29
N SER A 9 5.90 0.28 12.09
CA SER A 9 5.00 0.58 13.21
C SER A 9 4.71 2.07 13.28
N ARG A 10 3.49 2.39 13.68
CA ARG A 10 3.07 3.75 13.98
C ARG A 10 2.04 3.67 15.09
N ASP A 11 2.33 4.34 16.20
CA ASP A 11 1.48 4.27 17.40
C ASP A 11 1.29 2.81 17.82
N ASP A 12 0.06 2.35 17.93
CA ASP A 12 -0.26 0.97 18.29
C ASP A 12 -0.45 0.05 17.08
N LEU A 13 -0.22 0.55 15.86
CA LEU A 13 -0.31 -0.24 14.65
C LEU A 13 1.06 -0.81 14.28
N THR A 14 1.09 -2.09 13.94
CA THR A 14 2.28 -2.75 13.43
C THR A 14 1.90 -3.54 12.17
N LEU A 15 2.67 -3.35 11.11
CA LEU A 15 2.53 -4.12 9.89
C LEU A 15 3.78 -4.98 9.71
N TRP A 16 3.59 -6.25 9.44
CA TRP A 16 4.67 -7.18 9.09
C TRP A 16 4.72 -7.31 7.59
N LEU A 17 5.93 -7.17 7.03
CA LEU A 17 6.17 -7.29 5.60
C LEU A 17 6.97 -8.56 5.38
N ALA A 18 6.39 -9.50 4.62
CA ALA A 18 7.01 -10.78 4.34
C ALA A 18 7.71 -10.74 2.98
N GLY A 19 8.99 -11.04 2.97
CA GLY A 19 9.77 -11.11 1.74
C GLY A 19 9.74 -12.50 1.13
N PRO A 20 10.31 -12.65 -0.08
CA PRO A 20 10.28 -13.94 -0.80
C PRO A 20 11.04 -15.08 -0.13
N LYS A 21 11.94 -14.75 0.79
CA LYS A 21 12.73 -15.75 1.53
C LYS A 21 12.14 -16.08 2.88
N SER A 22 10.97 -15.51 3.23
CA SER A 22 10.33 -15.79 4.51
C SER A 22 9.56 -17.09 4.47
N SER A 23 9.25 -17.63 5.66
CA SER A 23 8.37 -18.79 5.76
C SER A 23 6.97 -18.51 5.23
N ALA A 24 6.54 -17.26 5.27
CA ALA A 24 5.24 -16.85 4.76
C ALA A 24 5.16 -16.88 3.22
N ALA A 25 6.30 -16.98 2.54
CA ALA A 25 6.36 -17.04 1.08
C ALA A 25 6.33 -18.47 0.53
N ARG A 26 6.16 -19.46 1.39
CA ARG A 26 6.09 -20.87 0.95
C ARG A 26 4.87 -21.13 0.12
N PRO A 27 4.97 -22.02 -0.89
CA PRO A 27 3.79 -22.37 -1.69
C PRO A 27 2.65 -22.94 -0.83
N MET A 28 1.44 -22.62 -1.23
CA MET A 28 0.25 -23.20 -0.62
C MET A 28 0.09 -24.67 -1.04
N PRO A 29 -0.76 -25.45 -0.35
CA PRO A 29 -0.98 -26.85 -0.72
C PRO A 29 -1.40 -27.05 -2.17
N ASP A 30 -2.07 -26.07 -2.80
CA ASP A 30 -2.47 -26.13 -4.20
C ASP A 30 -1.38 -25.67 -5.18
N GLY A 31 -0.18 -25.35 -4.67
CA GLY A 31 0.96 -24.92 -5.47
C GLY A 31 1.06 -23.43 -5.72
N ARG A 32 0.03 -22.66 -5.41
CA ARG A 32 0.08 -21.19 -5.59
C ARG A 32 1.03 -20.58 -4.57
N ARG A 33 1.73 -19.54 -5.01
CA ARG A 33 2.67 -18.81 -4.17
C ARG A 33 2.13 -17.45 -3.79
N PRO A 34 2.36 -17.01 -2.54
CA PRO A 34 2.10 -15.62 -2.19
C PRO A 34 2.96 -14.68 -3.04
N GLU A 35 2.34 -13.67 -3.63
CA GLU A 35 3.00 -12.73 -4.52
C GLU A 35 2.51 -11.31 -4.24
N PRO A 36 3.35 -10.29 -4.53
CA PRO A 36 2.89 -8.90 -4.46
C PRO A 36 1.79 -8.62 -5.48
N GLY A 37 0.99 -7.58 -5.21
CA GLY A 37 -0.04 -7.12 -6.12
C GLY A 37 -1.43 -7.63 -5.76
N GLY A 38 -2.31 -7.69 -6.75
CA GLY A 38 -3.68 -8.14 -6.57
C GLY A 38 -4.66 -6.99 -6.29
N TRP A 39 -5.85 -7.35 -5.78
CA TRP A 39 -6.92 -6.39 -5.49
C TRP A 39 -6.95 -5.90 -4.04
N ASN A 40 -6.51 -6.75 -3.12
CA ASN A 40 -6.50 -6.38 -1.71
C ASN A 40 -5.49 -5.27 -1.47
N ARG A 41 -5.88 -4.29 -0.66
CA ARG A 41 -5.02 -3.13 -0.41
C ARG A 41 -5.23 -2.58 0.99
N LEU A 42 -4.23 -1.90 1.46
CA LEU A 42 -4.35 -1.10 2.68
C LEU A 42 -4.98 0.23 2.31
N VAL A 43 -5.86 0.71 3.17
CA VAL A 43 -6.42 2.06 3.05
C VAL A 43 -5.86 2.89 4.20
N LEU A 44 -5.17 3.98 3.85
CA LEU A 44 -4.63 4.92 4.83
C LEU A 44 -5.47 6.19 4.78
N GLU A 45 -6.08 6.52 5.90
CA GLU A 45 -6.88 7.73 6.02
C GLU A 45 -5.92 8.91 6.26
N VAL A 46 -6.06 9.96 5.45
CA VAL A 46 -5.16 11.12 5.50
C VAL A 46 -5.98 12.41 5.42
N ASP A 47 -5.34 13.50 5.80
CA ASP A 47 -5.86 14.85 5.55
C ASP A 47 -5.14 15.44 4.34
N ASP A 48 -5.74 16.46 3.74
CA ASP A 48 -5.17 17.22 2.62
C ASP A 48 -4.58 16.34 1.53
N LEU A 49 -5.41 15.45 0.98
CA LEU A 49 -4.97 14.48 -0.03
C LEU A 49 -4.28 15.14 -1.24
N PRO A 50 -4.79 16.25 -1.82
CA PRO A 50 -4.12 16.83 -2.98
C PRO A 50 -2.67 17.25 -2.71
N SER A 51 -2.38 17.85 -1.56
CA SER A 51 -1.01 18.25 -1.21
C SER A 51 -0.11 17.06 -1.00
N ARG A 52 -0.63 16.00 -0.37
CA ARG A 52 0.14 14.77 -0.16
C ARG A 52 0.49 14.09 -1.46
N VAL A 53 -0.47 14.03 -2.40
CA VAL A 53 -0.26 13.45 -3.73
C VAL A 53 0.80 14.24 -4.49
N ALA A 54 0.73 15.57 -4.48
CA ALA A 54 1.72 16.41 -5.15
C ALA A 54 3.13 16.17 -4.60
N LYS A 55 3.26 16.08 -3.29
CA LYS A 55 4.54 15.80 -2.65
C LYS A 55 5.08 14.43 -3.03
N MET A 56 4.22 13.41 -2.99
CA MET A 56 4.62 12.04 -3.30
C MET A 56 5.03 11.88 -4.77
N LYS A 57 4.36 12.57 -5.68
CA LYS A 57 4.75 12.58 -7.09
C LYS A 57 6.13 13.17 -7.27
N ARG A 58 6.45 14.26 -6.55
CA ARG A 58 7.79 14.86 -6.58
C ARG A 58 8.85 13.90 -6.04
N GLU A 59 8.46 13.00 -5.13
CA GLU A 59 9.36 12.00 -4.56
C GLU A 59 9.47 10.73 -5.42
N GLY A 60 8.79 10.69 -6.57
CA GLY A 60 8.87 9.58 -7.50
C GLY A 60 7.94 8.42 -7.21
N MET A 61 6.95 8.59 -6.34
CA MET A 61 5.96 7.55 -6.05
C MET A 61 5.08 7.31 -7.27
N HIS A 62 4.75 6.04 -7.52
CA HIS A 62 3.92 5.65 -8.65
C HIS A 62 2.46 5.54 -8.26
N PHE A 63 1.59 6.23 -9.02
CA PHE A 63 0.15 6.18 -8.82
C PHE A 63 -0.51 5.44 -9.97
N ARG A 64 -1.51 4.61 -9.64
CA ARG A 64 -2.27 3.86 -10.65
C ARG A 64 -3.34 4.70 -11.33
N ASN A 65 -3.81 5.77 -10.65
CA ASN A 65 -4.89 6.60 -11.16
C ASN A 65 -4.69 8.05 -10.70
N VAL A 66 -5.72 8.86 -10.93
CA VAL A 66 -5.79 10.24 -10.44
C VAL A 66 -6.76 10.30 -9.26
N VAL A 67 -6.76 11.41 -8.54
CA VAL A 67 -7.69 11.59 -7.43
C VAL A 67 -9.12 11.45 -7.92
N VAL A 68 -9.87 10.56 -7.28
CA VAL A 68 -11.29 10.34 -7.54
C VAL A 68 -12.07 10.94 -6.37
N GLU A 69 -13.03 11.81 -6.66
CA GLU A 69 -13.86 12.44 -5.65
C GLU A 69 -15.28 11.91 -5.73
N GLY A 70 -15.84 11.56 -4.59
CA GLY A 70 -17.20 11.07 -4.47
C GLY A 70 -17.85 11.62 -3.21
N PRO A 71 -19.11 11.22 -2.92
CA PRO A 71 -19.82 11.72 -1.74
C PRO A 71 -19.16 11.35 -0.42
N GLY A 72 -18.40 10.25 -0.38
CA GLY A 72 -17.70 9.80 0.82
C GLY A 72 -16.37 10.48 1.06
N GLY A 73 -15.78 11.13 0.06
CA GLY A 73 -14.47 11.75 0.17
C GLY A 73 -13.66 11.65 -1.11
N LYS A 74 -12.36 11.76 -0.96
CA LYS A 74 -11.40 11.70 -2.07
C LYS A 74 -10.46 10.51 -1.87
N GLN A 75 -10.08 9.86 -2.97
CA GLN A 75 -9.19 8.72 -2.91
C GLN A 75 -8.25 8.67 -4.11
N ILE A 76 -7.12 8.02 -3.92
CA ILE A 76 -6.17 7.71 -4.99
C ILE A 76 -5.46 6.40 -4.65
N LEU A 77 -5.08 5.66 -5.68
CA LEU A 77 -4.40 4.39 -5.51
C LEU A 77 -2.95 4.52 -5.97
N LEU A 78 -2.03 4.18 -5.09
CA LEU A 78 -0.61 4.14 -5.42
C LEU A 78 -0.06 2.73 -5.28
N GLU A 79 1.13 2.51 -5.80
CA GLU A 79 1.83 1.24 -5.67
C GLU A 79 3.11 1.42 -4.88
N ASP A 80 3.45 0.41 -4.09
CA ASP A 80 4.79 0.31 -3.55
C ASP A 80 5.75 -0.21 -4.64
N PRO A 81 7.07 -0.27 -4.37
CA PRO A 81 8.02 -0.74 -5.39
C PRO A 81 7.77 -2.17 -5.88
N ASP A 82 7.08 -3.00 -5.12
CA ASP A 82 6.76 -4.37 -5.48
C ASP A 82 5.42 -4.51 -6.20
N GLY A 83 4.70 -3.41 -6.42
CA GLY A 83 3.42 -3.43 -7.10
C GLY A 83 2.22 -3.67 -6.19
N ASN A 84 2.40 -3.63 -4.88
CA ASN A 84 1.27 -3.74 -3.95
C ASN A 84 0.47 -2.45 -3.93
N PRO A 85 -0.87 -2.54 -4.03
CA PRO A 85 -1.70 -1.34 -4.03
C PRO A 85 -1.88 -0.78 -2.61
N VAL A 86 -1.83 0.55 -2.50
CA VAL A 86 -2.13 1.28 -1.27
C VAL A 86 -3.07 2.41 -1.64
N GLU A 87 -4.19 2.50 -0.93
CA GLU A 87 -5.15 3.58 -1.14
C GLU A 87 -4.94 4.67 -0.09
N LEU A 88 -4.88 5.92 -0.54
CA LEU A 88 -4.96 7.07 0.33
C LEU A 88 -6.37 7.62 0.25
N PHE A 89 -6.99 7.84 1.40
CA PHE A 89 -8.38 8.26 1.49
C PHE A 89 -8.52 9.46 2.43
N GLU A 90 -9.15 10.51 1.92
CA GLU A 90 -9.50 11.67 2.72
C GLU A 90 -11.03 11.70 2.85
N PRO A 91 -11.59 11.50 4.07
CA PRO A 91 -13.03 11.53 4.25
C PRO A 91 -13.62 12.88 3.93
N ALA A 92 -14.87 12.90 3.46
CA ALA A 92 -15.62 14.11 3.30
C ALA A 92 -15.86 14.74 4.68
N SER A 93 -15.79 16.06 4.73
CA SER A 93 -16.00 16.79 5.99
C SER A 93 -17.47 17.09 6.23
#